data_b6689533232b2ed9f7eb3f662e64585d
#
_entry.id   b6689533232b2ed9f7eb3f662e64585d
#
_cell.length_a   1.000
_cell.length_b   1.000
_cell.length_c   1.000
_cell.angle_alpha   90.00
_cell.angle_beta   90.00
_cell.angle_gamma   90.00
#
_symmetry.space_group_name_H-M   'P 1'
#
loop_
_entity.id
_entity.type
_entity.pdbx_description
1 polymer ?
#
loop_
_entity_poly.entity_id
_entity_poly.type
_entity_poly.pdbx_seq_one_letter_code
_entity_poly.pdbx_strand_id
1 'polypeptide(L)'
;MKPTFAPFARPLYVMSKPIGSACNLACDYCYYLEKANLYKHSPKQIMNEELLEKFIREYIGSQTMPQVMFTWHGGETLMRPLSFYKRVVELQKRYAGGRSIDNCIQTNGTLLTDEWCEFFRENNWLVGISIDGPQEFHDEYRRNRQGRPSFVKVMQGINLLKKHGVEWNGMAVVNDYNADYPLEFYHFFKEIDCHYIQFAPIVERIFRHADGRHLATPLQPGDKLADFSVSPEQWGNFLCTLFDEWVRNDVGTYFIQLFDSTLANWVGEQPGVCSLAKTCGHAGVIEFNGDVYSCDHFVFPEFKLGNIHEKTLVEMMYSERQQAFGQDKQRTLPKQCQECEFLFACNGECPKNRFAITSEGEPGLNYLCKGYHQFFNHVAPYMDYMRRELLAERPPSNVMEAIRKGEL
;
A
#
# COMPACT_ATOMS: atom_id res chain seq x y z
N MET A 1 15.67 -31.00 5.85
CA MET A 1 15.10 -31.24 4.51
C MET A 1 15.14 -29.95 3.74
N LYS A 2 15.68 -29.90 2.54
CA LYS A 2 15.53 -28.72 1.67
C LYS A 2 14.05 -28.61 1.30
N PRO A 3 13.40 -27.42 1.46
CA PRO A 3 12.01 -27.28 1.05
C PRO A 3 11.90 -27.58 -0.44
N THR A 4 11.14 -28.61 -0.79
CA THR A 4 10.77 -28.90 -2.18
C THR A 4 9.69 -27.87 -2.55
N PHE A 5 10.07 -26.89 -3.37
CA PHE A 5 9.10 -25.90 -3.88
C PHE A 5 8.09 -26.61 -4.78
N ALA A 6 6.82 -26.42 -4.47
CA ALA A 6 5.78 -26.77 -5.42
C ALA A 6 5.98 -25.92 -6.68
N PRO A 7 5.87 -26.49 -7.89
CA PRO A 7 6.10 -25.77 -9.16
C PRO A 7 5.14 -24.61 -9.43
N PHE A 8 4.16 -24.40 -8.56
CA PHE A 8 3.15 -23.32 -8.60
C PHE A 8 3.22 -22.40 -7.38
N ALA A 9 4.37 -22.32 -6.69
CA ALA A 9 4.55 -21.33 -5.63
C ALA A 9 4.28 -19.92 -6.18
N ARG A 10 3.52 -19.12 -5.41
CA ARG A 10 3.28 -17.71 -5.75
C ARG A 10 4.62 -16.98 -5.90
N PRO A 11 4.72 -15.99 -6.79
CA PRO A 11 5.94 -15.20 -6.91
C PRO A 11 6.26 -14.56 -5.56
N LEU A 12 7.54 -14.60 -5.20
CA LEU A 12 8.05 -13.95 -4.00
C LEU A 12 8.02 -12.44 -4.22
N TYR A 13 7.47 -11.70 -3.27
CA TYR A 13 7.45 -10.25 -3.32
C TYR A 13 8.11 -9.66 -2.07
N VAL A 14 9.14 -8.83 -2.29
CA VAL A 14 9.86 -8.14 -1.20
C VAL A 14 10.11 -6.69 -1.62
N MET A 15 9.45 -5.78 -0.93
CA MET A 15 9.64 -4.34 -1.08
C MET A 15 10.99 -3.91 -0.50
N SER A 16 11.72 -3.05 -1.18
CA SER A 16 13.03 -2.57 -0.73
C SER A 16 12.95 -1.16 -0.13
N LYS A 17 13.61 -0.99 1.01
CA LYS A 17 13.75 0.29 1.76
C LYS A 17 15.23 0.76 1.74
N PRO A 18 15.76 1.23 0.60
CA PRO A 18 17.20 1.50 0.44
C PRO A 18 17.74 2.67 1.27
N ILE A 19 16.86 3.43 1.90
CA ILE A 19 17.19 4.57 2.77
C ILE A 19 16.52 4.47 4.16
N GLY A 20 15.91 3.32 4.47
CA GLY A 20 15.18 3.14 5.71
C GLY A 20 14.07 4.17 5.87
N SER A 21 13.98 4.77 7.05
CA SER A 21 12.97 5.77 7.40
C SER A 21 13.37 7.23 7.12
N ALA A 22 14.57 7.47 6.55
CA ALA A 22 15.02 8.83 6.28
C ALA A 22 14.12 9.50 5.23
N CYS A 23 13.61 10.70 5.56
CA CYS A 23 12.70 11.47 4.71
C CYS A 23 12.97 12.97 4.86
N ASN A 24 12.76 13.73 3.79
CA ASN A 24 12.81 15.19 3.79
C ASN A 24 11.50 15.83 4.29
N LEU A 25 10.41 15.04 4.38
CA LEU A 25 9.16 15.44 5.02
C LEU A 25 9.07 14.87 6.45
N ALA A 26 8.11 15.39 7.22
CA ALA A 26 7.74 14.93 8.55
C ALA A 26 6.21 14.93 8.68
N CYS A 27 5.56 14.12 7.85
CA CYS A 27 4.10 13.99 7.86
C CYS A 27 3.62 13.48 9.22
N ASP A 28 2.63 14.13 9.82
CA ASP A 28 2.18 13.87 11.20
C ASP A 28 1.67 12.44 11.42
N TYR A 29 1.09 11.83 10.39
CA TYR A 29 0.57 10.46 10.44
C TYR A 29 1.57 9.39 9.99
N CYS A 30 2.82 9.76 9.63
CA CYS A 30 3.76 8.80 9.05
C CYS A 30 4.22 7.75 10.07
N TYR A 31 3.69 6.54 9.95
CA TYR A 31 4.07 5.41 10.80
C TYR A 31 5.52 4.96 10.59
N TYR A 32 6.14 5.35 9.47
CA TYR A 32 7.47 4.88 9.11
C TYR A 32 8.60 5.74 9.71
N LEU A 33 8.36 7.00 10.03
CA LEU A 33 9.38 7.89 10.60
C LEU A 33 9.94 7.34 11.93
N GLU A 34 9.08 6.75 12.76
CA GLU A 34 9.51 6.18 14.06
C GLU A 34 10.37 4.91 13.91
N LYS A 35 10.40 4.27 12.73
CA LYS A 35 11.29 3.14 12.46
C LYS A 35 12.78 3.51 12.55
N ALA A 36 13.13 4.80 12.48
CA ALA A 36 14.47 5.29 12.83
C ALA A 36 14.92 4.82 14.21
N ASN A 37 13.98 4.66 15.14
CA ASN A 37 14.26 4.23 16.51
C ASN A 37 14.76 2.78 16.60
N LEU A 38 14.39 1.91 15.66
CA LEU A 38 14.87 0.53 15.60
C LEU A 38 16.35 0.46 15.23
N TYR A 39 16.87 1.49 14.57
CA TYR A 39 18.22 1.53 14.00
C TYR A 39 19.07 2.69 14.53
N LYS A 40 18.81 3.14 15.77
CA LYS A 40 19.51 4.28 16.41
C LYS A 40 21.04 4.18 16.39
N HIS A 41 21.56 2.96 16.38
CA HIS A 41 23.01 2.70 16.40
C HIS A 41 23.62 2.58 15.00
N SER A 42 22.81 2.68 13.94
CA SER A 42 23.30 2.64 12.56
C SER A 42 23.65 4.06 12.10
N PRO A 43 24.93 4.40 11.91
CA PRO A 43 25.38 5.78 11.62
C PRO A 43 24.86 6.28 10.26
N LYS A 44 24.55 5.38 9.34
CA LYS A 44 23.95 5.68 8.04
C LYS A 44 22.89 4.64 7.71
N GLN A 45 21.63 5.06 7.62
CA GLN A 45 20.51 4.20 7.21
C GLN A 45 20.44 4.13 5.67
N ILE A 46 21.48 3.61 5.05
CA ILE A 46 21.65 3.60 3.57
C ILE A 46 22.10 2.20 3.16
N MET A 47 21.36 1.58 2.25
CA MET A 47 21.76 0.34 1.59
C MET A 47 23.07 0.55 0.82
N ASN A 48 24.09 -0.23 1.13
CA ASN A 48 25.36 -0.19 0.41
C ASN A 48 25.28 -1.00 -0.89
N GLU A 49 26.30 -0.88 -1.72
CA GLU A 49 26.32 -1.50 -3.05
C GLU A 49 26.41 -3.04 -2.99
N GLU A 50 27.13 -3.58 -2.03
CA GLU A 50 27.26 -5.03 -1.84
C GLU A 50 25.89 -5.66 -1.50
N LEU A 51 25.15 -5.04 -0.57
CA LEU A 51 23.82 -5.48 -0.21
C LEU A 51 22.83 -5.31 -1.36
N LEU A 52 22.93 -4.20 -2.11
CA LEU A 52 22.09 -3.96 -3.30
C LEU A 52 22.29 -5.09 -4.33
N GLU A 53 23.53 -5.41 -4.66
CA GLU A 53 23.84 -6.47 -5.63
C GLU A 53 23.38 -7.84 -5.12
N LYS A 54 23.62 -8.14 -3.84
CA LYS A 54 23.12 -9.37 -3.21
C LYS A 54 21.61 -9.47 -3.28
N PHE A 55 20.90 -8.40 -2.90
CA PHE A 55 19.43 -8.37 -2.93
C PHE A 55 18.90 -8.60 -4.36
N ILE A 56 19.38 -7.86 -5.35
CA ILE A 56 18.90 -7.96 -6.73
C ILE A 56 19.14 -9.38 -7.28
N ARG A 57 20.35 -9.92 -7.09
CA ARG A 57 20.69 -11.27 -7.54
C ARG A 57 19.81 -12.34 -6.91
N GLU A 58 19.63 -12.29 -5.57
CA GLU A 58 18.80 -13.26 -4.86
C GLU A 58 17.33 -13.11 -5.21
N TYR A 59 16.83 -11.88 -5.29
CA TYR A 59 15.43 -11.62 -5.58
C TYR A 59 15.04 -12.11 -6.97
N ILE A 60 15.83 -11.82 -8.00
CA ILE A 60 15.62 -12.34 -9.35
C ILE A 60 15.77 -13.88 -9.37
N GLY A 61 16.81 -14.40 -8.72
CA GLY A 61 17.07 -15.84 -8.67
C GLY A 61 15.99 -16.65 -7.96
N SER A 62 15.24 -16.04 -7.04
CA SER A 62 14.14 -16.66 -6.30
C SER A 62 12.81 -16.66 -7.05
N GLN A 63 12.69 -15.93 -8.16
CA GLN A 63 11.44 -15.83 -8.90
C GLN A 63 11.20 -17.04 -9.81
N THR A 64 9.95 -17.49 -9.85
CA THR A 64 9.50 -18.58 -10.73
C THR A 64 8.79 -18.05 -11.98
N MET A 65 8.42 -16.77 -12.00
CA MET A 65 7.69 -16.13 -13.10
C MET A 65 8.64 -15.48 -14.10
N PRO A 66 8.23 -15.34 -15.38
CA PRO A 66 9.04 -14.66 -16.39
C PRO A 66 9.14 -13.15 -16.19
N GLN A 67 8.26 -12.57 -15.39
CA GLN A 67 8.22 -11.15 -15.05
C GLN A 67 8.55 -10.96 -13.57
N VAL A 68 9.43 -10.02 -13.27
CA VAL A 68 9.89 -9.71 -11.90
C VAL A 68 9.65 -8.24 -11.61
N MET A 69 8.79 -7.96 -10.63
CA MET A 69 8.49 -6.61 -10.17
C MET A 69 9.36 -6.23 -8.98
N PHE A 70 10.09 -5.13 -9.09
CA PHE A 70 10.77 -4.48 -7.97
C PHE A 70 9.97 -3.29 -7.47
N THR A 71 9.81 -3.18 -6.15
CA THR A 71 9.20 -2.01 -5.52
C THR A 71 10.19 -1.33 -4.59
N TRP A 72 10.47 -0.07 -4.89
CA TRP A 72 11.36 0.81 -4.15
C TRP A 72 10.54 1.77 -3.31
N HIS A 73 10.71 1.67 -2.01
CA HIS A 73 9.96 2.44 -1.02
C HIS A 73 10.91 2.89 0.10
N GLY A 74 10.41 3.51 1.16
CA GLY A 74 11.22 3.92 2.30
C GLY A 74 10.65 5.13 3.00
N GLY A 75 11.51 5.95 3.56
CA GLY A 75 11.19 7.31 3.93
C GLY A 75 10.93 8.13 2.66
N GLU A 76 11.99 8.72 2.09
CA GLU A 76 11.90 9.29 0.74
C GLU A 76 12.98 8.67 -0.16
N THR A 77 12.54 7.88 -1.14
CA THR A 77 13.40 7.11 -2.02
C THR A 77 14.32 7.98 -2.88
N LEU A 78 13.87 9.15 -3.32
CA LEU A 78 14.66 10.07 -4.13
C LEU A 78 15.74 10.83 -3.34
N MET A 79 15.85 10.64 -2.03
CA MET A 79 17.03 11.04 -1.25
C MET A 79 18.24 10.15 -1.55
N ARG A 80 18.05 8.95 -2.13
CA ARG A 80 19.15 8.22 -2.79
C ARG A 80 19.50 8.94 -4.10
N PRO A 81 20.80 9.08 -4.44
CA PRO A 81 21.17 9.74 -5.68
C PRO A 81 20.74 8.90 -6.90
N LEU A 82 20.50 9.56 -8.02
CA LEU A 82 20.11 8.90 -9.26
C LEU A 82 21.12 7.82 -9.71
N SER A 83 22.41 8.01 -9.42
CA SER A 83 23.46 7.03 -9.67
C SER A 83 23.21 5.67 -9.01
N PHE A 84 22.55 5.65 -7.84
CA PHE A 84 22.13 4.41 -7.18
C PHE A 84 21.10 3.66 -8.05
N TYR A 85 20.11 4.33 -8.59
CA TYR A 85 19.10 3.69 -9.44
C TYR A 85 19.60 3.33 -10.83
N LYS A 86 20.55 4.09 -11.38
CA LYS A 86 21.29 3.67 -12.57
C LYS A 86 22.01 2.34 -12.32
N ARG A 87 22.64 2.21 -11.14
CA ARG A 87 23.27 0.93 -10.72
C ARG A 87 22.26 -0.19 -10.50
N VAL A 88 21.07 0.08 -9.96
CA VAL A 88 19.98 -0.89 -9.88
C VAL A 88 19.69 -1.49 -11.26
N VAL A 89 19.46 -0.65 -12.26
CA VAL A 89 19.14 -1.09 -13.63
C VAL A 89 20.28 -1.91 -14.24
N GLU A 90 21.54 -1.52 -14.03
CA GLU A 90 22.69 -2.30 -14.48
C GLU A 90 22.74 -3.70 -13.87
N LEU A 91 22.52 -3.79 -12.56
CA LEU A 91 22.52 -5.07 -11.85
C LEU A 91 21.32 -5.94 -12.26
N GLN A 92 20.14 -5.34 -12.41
CA GLN A 92 18.95 -6.02 -12.90
C GLN A 92 19.19 -6.63 -14.28
N LYS A 93 19.73 -5.85 -15.22
CA LYS A 93 20.11 -6.35 -16.56
C LYS A 93 21.13 -7.49 -16.51
N ARG A 94 22.13 -7.39 -15.61
CA ARG A 94 23.16 -8.44 -15.40
C ARG A 94 22.55 -9.76 -14.93
N TYR A 95 21.57 -9.71 -14.03
CA TYR A 95 21.02 -10.90 -13.38
C TYR A 95 19.65 -11.35 -13.92
N ALA A 96 19.06 -10.63 -14.90
CA ALA A 96 17.72 -10.90 -15.43
C ALA A 96 17.52 -12.35 -15.92
N GLY A 97 18.54 -12.95 -16.52
CA GLY A 97 18.46 -14.34 -16.99
C GLY A 97 17.32 -14.61 -17.97
N GLY A 98 17.00 -13.62 -18.82
CA GLY A 98 15.89 -13.68 -19.78
C GLY A 98 14.52 -13.29 -19.23
N ARG A 99 14.42 -12.88 -17.96
CA ARG A 99 13.19 -12.37 -17.36
C ARG A 99 12.98 -10.90 -17.71
N SER A 100 11.71 -10.50 -17.83
CA SER A 100 11.30 -9.10 -17.84
C SER A 100 11.41 -8.51 -16.45
N ILE A 101 12.00 -7.32 -16.33
CA ILE A 101 12.14 -6.62 -15.05
C ILE A 101 11.36 -5.32 -15.09
N ASP A 102 10.41 -5.19 -14.17
CA ASP A 102 9.64 -3.98 -13.98
C ASP A 102 10.03 -3.31 -12.66
N ASN A 103 9.95 -2.01 -12.62
CA ASN A 103 10.26 -1.22 -11.43
C ASN A 103 9.12 -0.26 -11.11
N CYS A 104 8.77 -0.22 -9.83
CA CYS A 104 7.89 0.80 -9.30
C CYS A 104 8.58 1.51 -8.12
N ILE A 105 8.42 2.81 -8.03
CA ILE A 105 9.01 3.63 -6.97
C ILE A 105 7.94 4.50 -6.33
N GLN A 106 7.89 4.48 -4.99
CA GLN A 106 7.02 5.36 -4.23
C GLN A 106 7.80 6.56 -3.71
N THR A 107 7.30 7.76 -3.98
CA THR A 107 7.92 9.02 -3.58
C THR A 107 6.89 10.05 -3.14
N ASN A 108 7.32 11.01 -2.32
CA ASN A 108 6.53 12.20 -2.03
C ASN A 108 6.58 13.25 -3.16
N GLY A 109 7.30 13.00 -4.23
CA GLY A 109 7.37 13.82 -5.43
C GLY A 109 8.13 15.14 -5.32
N THR A 110 8.53 15.58 -4.12
CA THR A 110 9.12 16.91 -3.90
C THR A 110 10.56 17.06 -4.39
N LEU A 111 11.21 15.94 -4.73
CA LEU A 111 12.62 15.90 -5.20
C LEU A 111 12.74 15.54 -6.67
N LEU A 112 11.63 15.41 -7.39
CA LEU A 112 11.63 15.15 -8.83
C LEU A 112 12.29 16.29 -9.61
N THR A 113 13.05 15.91 -10.63
CA THR A 113 13.72 16.81 -11.59
C THR A 113 13.55 16.27 -13.00
N ASP A 114 13.88 17.06 -14.01
CA ASP A 114 13.87 16.59 -15.41
C ASP A 114 14.76 15.34 -15.58
N GLU A 115 15.95 15.29 -14.96
CA GLU A 115 16.86 14.13 -15.05
C GLU A 115 16.23 12.84 -14.44
N TRP A 116 15.49 12.96 -13.33
CA TRP A 116 14.76 11.84 -12.75
C TRP A 116 13.65 11.34 -13.70
N CYS A 117 12.90 12.26 -14.29
CA CYS A 117 11.80 11.90 -15.18
C CYS A 117 12.31 11.26 -16.49
N GLU A 118 13.42 11.75 -17.04
CA GLU A 118 14.09 11.14 -18.18
C GLU A 118 14.51 9.70 -17.87
N PHE A 119 15.15 9.49 -16.74
CA PHE A 119 15.56 8.15 -16.30
C PHE A 119 14.35 7.20 -16.14
N PHE A 120 13.27 7.66 -15.52
CA PHE A 120 12.08 6.83 -15.33
C PHE A 120 11.43 6.46 -16.66
N ARG A 121 11.28 7.41 -17.57
CA ARG A 121 10.75 7.15 -18.90
C ARG A 121 11.62 6.17 -19.70
N GLU A 122 12.93 6.38 -19.72
CA GLU A 122 13.87 5.54 -20.48
C GLU A 122 13.91 4.09 -19.99
N ASN A 123 13.63 3.85 -18.72
CA ASN A 123 13.64 2.53 -18.10
C ASN A 123 12.23 1.99 -17.78
N ASN A 124 11.15 2.64 -18.25
CA ASN A 124 9.75 2.25 -18.06
C ASN A 124 9.38 2.03 -16.57
N TRP A 125 9.76 2.97 -15.69
CA TRP A 125 9.41 2.90 -14.28
C TRP A 125 8.03 3.48 -14.04
N LEU A 126 7.24 2.80 -13.20
CA LEU A 126 6.00 3.33 -12.63
C LEU A 126 6.33 4.17 -11.39
N VAL A 127 5.81 5.40 -11.32
CA VAL A 127 6.05 6.32 -10.20
C VAL A 127 4.78 6.50 -9.38
N GLY A 128 4.77 6.01 -8.15
CA GLY A 128 3.71 6.30 -7.18
C GLY A 128 3.98 7.63 -6.49
N ILE A 129 3.03 8.56 -6.59
CA ILE A 129 3.11 9.88 -5.94
C ILE A 129 2.21 9.94 -4.73
N SER A 130 2.79 10.30 -3.59
CA SER A 130 2.03 10.52 -2.36
C SER A 130 1.37 11.90 -2.37
N ILE A 131 0.03 11.94 -2.52
CA ILE A 131 -0.77 13.17 -2.52
C ILE A 131 -2.16 12.91 -1.94
N ASP A 132 -2.62 13.72 -0.99
CA ASP A 132 -3.81 13.45 -0.19
C ASP A 132 -5.05 14.26 -0.61
N GLY A 133 -5.09 14.73 -1.85
CA GLY A 133 -6.17 15.55 -2.37
C GLY A 133 -5.74 17.01 -2.61
N PRO A 134 -6.68 17.97 -2.61
CA PRO A 134 -6.43 19.41 -2.75
C PRO A 134 -5.40 19.92 -1.74
N GLN A 135 -4.88 21.12 -1.99
CA GLN A 135 -3.83 21.73 -1.17
C GLN A 135 -4.15 21.74 0.33
N GLU A 136 -5.38 22.07 0.69
CA GLU A 136 -5.82 22.16 2.09
C GLU A 136 -5.74 20.79 2.78
N PHE A 137 -6.18 19.71 2.10
CA PHE A 137 -6.14 18.36 2.64
C PHE A 137 -4.69 17.83 2.74
N HIS A 138 -3.92 18.07 1.70
CA HIS A 138 -2.53 17.63 1.65
C HIS A 138 -1.66 18.32 2.70
N ASP A 139 -1.73 19.64 2.80
CA ASP A 139 -0.87 20.45 3.65
C ASP A 139 -1.29 20.42 5.13
N GLU A 140 -2.45 19.83 5.47
CA GLU A 140 -2.84 19.60 6.87
C GLU A 140 -1.83 18.69 7.58
N TYR A 141 -1.42 17.59 6.96
CA TYR A 141 -0.54 16.61 7.58
C TYR A 141 0.79 16.39 6.86
N ARG A 142 0.91 16.70 5.56
CA ARG A 142 2.15 16.49 4.80
C ARG A 142 3.02 17.75 4.77
N ARG A 143 3.80 17.90 5.81
CA ARG A 143 4.70 19.03 5.99
C ARG A 143 6.16 18.58 6.00
N ASN A 144 7.06 19.51 5.69
CA ASN A 144 8.47 19.25 5.83
C ASN A 144 8.91 19.34 7.31
N ARG A 145 10.16 18.99 7.59
CA ARG A 145 10.73 19.03 8.96
C ARG A 145 10.73 20.40 9.63
N GLN A 146 10.45 21.46 8.89
CA GLN A 146 10.33 22.86 9.39
C GLN A 146 8.85 23.28 9.51
N GLY A 147 7.91 22.34 9.37
CA GLY A 147 6.46 22.61 9.42
C GLY A 147 5.89 23.31 8.19
N ARG A 148 6.67 23.43 7.10
CA ARG A 148 6.21 24.12 5.88
C ARG A 148 5.41 23.15 5.00
N PRO A 149 4.36 23.65 4.30
CA PRO A 149 3.55 22.88 3.37
C PRO A 149 4.37 22.28 2.21
N SER A 150 3.91 21.17 1.65
CA SER A 150 4.62 20.46 0.58
C SER A 150 3.85 20.39 -0.74
N PHE A 151 2.55 20.68 -0.78
CA PHE A 151 1.67 20.52 -1.94
C PHE A 151 2.23 21.12 -3.23
N VAL A 152 2.66 22.39 -3.19
CA VAL A 152 3.18 23.07 -4.40
C VAL A 152 4.37 22.31 -5.01
N LYS A 153 5.27 21.78 -4.19
CA LYS A 153 6.41 20.99 -4.67
C LYS A 153 5.99 19.64 -5.24
N VAL A 154 5.00 19.00 -4.65
CA VAL A 154 4.45 17.73 -5.17
C VAL A 154 3.81 17.98 -6.52
N MET A 155 3.01 19.04 -6.69
CA MET A 155 2.40 19.38 -7.98
C MET A 155 3.45 19.74 -9.04
N GLN A 156 4.55 20.39 -8.67
CA GLN A 156 5.70 20.58 -9.59
C GLN A 156 6.27 19.24 -10.05
N GLY A 157 6.42 18.28 -9.14
CA GLY A 157 6.85 16.92 -9.46
C GLY A 157 5.89 16.20 -10.41
N ILE A 158 4.58 16.25 -10.15
CA ILE A 158 3.55 15.67 -11.03
C ILE A 158 3.61 16.29 -12.43
N ASN A 159 3.74 17.62 -12.51
CA ASN A 159 3.86 18.30 -13.79
C ASN A 159 5.13 17.89 -14.59
N LEU A 160 6.23 17.60 -13.90
CA LEU A 160 7.43 17.04 -14.53
C LEU A 160 7.18 15.63 -15.06
N LEU A 161 6.55 14.75 -14.30
CA LEU A 161 6.18 13.40 -14.78
C LEU A 161 5.31 13.48 -16.05
N LYS A 162 4.29 14.32 -16.04
CA LYS A 162 3.42 14.56 -17.20
C LYS A 162 4.19 15.11 -18.40
N LYS A 163 5.03 16.11 -18.18
CA LYS A 163 5.89 16.72 -19.22
C LYS A 163 6.76 15.68 -19.93
N HIS A 164 7.30 14.73 -19.20
CA HIS A 164 8.19 13.69 -19.74
C HIS A 164 7.44 12.41 -20.16
N GLY A 165 6.13 12.33 -20.00
CA GLY A 165 5.34 11.14 -20.32
C GLY A 165 5.71 9.92 -19.48
N VAL A 166 6.02 10.13 -18.18
CA VAL A 166 6.29 9.05 -17.23
C VAL A 166 4.97 8.52 -16.71
N GLU A 167 4.80 7.21 -16.67
CA GLU A 167 3.63 6.58 -16.04
C GLU A 167 3.64 6.78 -14.53
N TRP A 168 2.51 7.21 -13.97
CA TRP A 168 2.40 7.47 -12.56
C TRP A 168 1.00 7.17 -12.02
N ASN A 169 0.92 6.93 -10.72
CA ASN A 169 -0.33 6.80 -9.97
C ASN A 169 -0.31 7.69 -8.73
N GLY A 170 -1.51 8.04 -8.25
CA GLY A 170 -1.71 8.77 -7.01
C GLY A 170 -1.91 7.79 -5.85
N MET A 171 -1.19 8.02 -4.74
CA MET A 171 -1.42 7.33 -3.47
C MET A 171 -1.77 8.34 -2.39
N ALA A 172 -2.93 8.20 -1.79
CA ALA A 172 -3.43 9.09 -0.76
C ALA A 172 -3.65 8.38 0.57
N VAL A 173 -3.56 9.15 1.65
CA VAL A 173 -4.02 8.73 2.98
C VAL A 173 -5.36 9.41 3.26
N VAL A 174 -6.37 8.61 3.56
CA VAL A 174 -7.65 9.12 4.07
C VAL A 174 -7.57 9.20 5.58
N ASN A 175 -7.77 10.40 6.09
CA ASN A 175 -7.62 10.77 7.50
C ASN A 175 -8.91 11.45 8.02
N ASP A 176 -8.93 11.86 9.28
CA ASP A 176 -10.07 12.51 9.93
C ASP A 176 -10.56 13.79 9.23
N TYR A 177 -9.64 14.51 8.55
CA TYR A 177 -9.96 15.77 7.88
C TYR A 177 -10.52 15.57 6.47
N ASN A 178 -9.80 14.87 5.59
CA ASN A 178 -10.22 14.71 4.20
C ASN A 178 -11.35 13.70 3.99
N ALA A 179 -11.59 12.81 4.97
CA ALA A 179 -12.67 11.82 4.88
C ALA A 179 -14.08 12.43 4.83
N ASP A 180 -14.25 13.66 5.29
CA ASP A 180 -15.54 14.36 5.24
C ASP A 180 -15.83 15.04 3.88
N TYR A 181 -14.86 14.99 2.95
CA TYR A 181 -14.94 15.66 1.64
C TYR A 181 -14.66 14.69 0.46
N PRO A 182 -15.39 13.57 0.33
CA PRO A 182 -15.07 12.51 -0.66
C PRO A 182 -15.15 12.99 -2.11
N LEU A 183 -16.10 13.86 -2.47
CA LEU A 183 -16.24 14.37 -3.83
C LEU A 183 -15.13 15.36 -4.19
N GLU A 184 -14.78 16.27 -3.28
CA GLU A 184 -13.67 17.22 -3.49
C GLU A 184 -12.35 16.46 -3.63
N PHE A 185 -12.15 15.44 -2.78
CA PHE A 185 -11.02 14.53 -2.87
C PHE A 185 -10.95 13.87 -4.25
N TYR A 186 -12.05 13.27 -4.71
CA TYR A 186 -12.07 12.54 -5.97
C TYR A 186 -11.94 13.45 -7.20
N HIS A 187 -12.66 14.55 -7.22
CA HIS A 187 -12.61 15.53 -8.32
C HIS A 187 -11.20 16.11 -8.49
N PHE A 188 -10.48 16.33 -7.40
CA PHE A 188 -9.08 16.76 -7.48
C PHE A 188 -8.21 15.77 -8.27
N PHE A 189 -8.36 14.46 -8.07
CA PHE A 189 -7.60 13.48 -8.86
C PHE A 189 -8.00 13.51 -10.34
N LYS A 190 -9.27 13.80 -10.65
CA LYS A 190 -9.72 14.02 -12.03
C LYS A 190 -9.11 15.28 -12.63
N GLU A 191 -9.07 16.37 -11.90
CA GLU A 191 -8.46 17.65 -12.33
C GLU A 191 -6.98 17.52 -12.65
N ILE A 192 -6.26 16.75 -11.85
CA ILE A 192 -4.83 16.48 -12.11
C ILE A 192 -4.60 15.32 -13.07
N ASP A 193 -5.65 14.81 -13.73
CA ASP A 193 -5.58 13.71 -14.71
C ASP A 193 -4.88 12.45 -14.16
N CYS A 194 -5.21 12.08 -12.92
CA CYS A 194 -4.71 10.89 -12.27
C CYS A 194 -5.69 9.73 -12.44
N HIS A 195 -5.46 8.88 -13.42
CA HIS A 195 -6.37 7.78 -13.75
C HIS A 195 -6.27 6.59 -12.80
N TYR A 196 -5.16 6.41 -12.09
CA TYR A 196 -4.92 5.30 -11.18
C TYR A 196 -4.76 5.82 -9.75
N ILE A 197 -5.77 5.56 -8.92
CA ILE A 197 -5.86 6.10 -7.57
C ILE A 197 -5.80 4.96 -6.56
N GLN A 198 -4.86 5.09 -5.62
CA GLN A 198 -4.79 4.25 -4.44
C GLN A 198 -5.04 5.12 -3.22
N PHE A 199 -5.82 4.65 -2.27
CA PHE A 199 -5.95 5.31 -0.99
C PHE A 199 -6.11 4.29 0.13
N ALA A 200 -5.63 4.66 1.30
CA ALA A 200 -5.72 3.83 2.48
C ALA A 200 -6.19 4.67 3.69
N PRO A 201 -7.08 4.11 4.51
CA PRO A 201 -7.48 4.78 5.74
C PRO A 201 -6.32 4.76 6.73
N ILE A 202 -6.02 5.90 7.35
CA ILE A 202 -5.07 5.93 8.44
C ILE A 202 -5.78 5.69 9.77
N VAL A 203 -5.29 4.69 10.49
CA VAL A 203 -5.72 4.36 11.85
C VAL A 203 -4.49 4.02 12.65
N GLU A 204 -4.13 4.88 13.60
CA GLU A 204 -2.96 4.67 14.46
C GLU A 204 -3.34 4.76 15.92
N ARG A 205 -2.80 3.84 16.73
CA ARG A 205 -2.87 3.90 18.18
C ARG A 205 -1.58 4.52 18.70
N ILE A 206 -1.69 5.34 19.72
CA ILE A 206 -0.56 6.07 20.28
C ILE A 206 -0.46 5.88 21.78
N PHE A 207 0.78 5.98 22.27
CA PHE A 207 1.09 6.27 23.67
C PHE A 207 1.41 7.75 23.82
N ARG A 208 1.01 8.34 24.95
CA ARG A 208 1.45 9.69 25.37
C ARG A 208 2.54 9.55 26.42
N HIS A 209 3.74 9.93 26.05
CA HIS A 209 4.88 9.99 26.96
C HIS A 209 5.27 11.45 27.23
N ALA A 210 6.11 11.67 28.28
CA ALA A 210 6.59 13.01 28.62
C ALA A 210 7.44 13.67 27.51
N ASP A 211 8.07 12.86 26.66
CA ASP A 211 8.89 13.26 25.51
C ASP A 211 8.11 13.39 24.20
N GLY A 212 6.78 13.14 24.23
CA GLY A 212 5.91 13.28 23.08
C GLY A 212 4.99 12.07 22.81
N ARG A 213 4.47 12.04 21.59
CA ARG A 213 3.60 10.98 21.08
C ARG A 213 4.43 9.87 20.43
N HIS A 214 4.15 8.64 20.77
CA HIS A 214 4.74 7.44 20.15
C HIS A 214 3.66 6.52 19.62
N LEU A 215 3.87 5.97 18.43
CA LEU A 215 2.96 4.99 17.84
C LEU A 215 3.03 3.67 18.61
N ALA A 216 1.87 3.08 18.90
CA ALA A 216 1.80 1.72 19.43
C ALA A 216 2.13 0.72 18.31
N THR A 217 2.83 -0.35 18.66
CA THR A 217 3.00 -1.47 17.73
C THR A 217 1.67 -2.20 17.53
N PRO A 218 1.51 -3.00 16.47
CA PRO A 218 0.29 -3.78 16.28
C PRO A 218 -0.08 -4.70 17.44
N LEU A 219 0.90 -5.08 18.27
CA LEU A 219 0.70 -5.95 19.45
C LEU A 219 0.35 -5.18 20.73
N GLN A 220 0.41 -3.86 20.72
CA GLN A 220 0.17 -3.02 21.89
C GLN A 220 -1.19 -2.33 21.79
N PRO A 221 -1.93 -2.17 22.91
CA PRO A 221 -3.22 -1.51 22.88
C PRO A 221 -3.15 -0.01 22.56
N GLY A 222 -2.05 0.67 22.97
CA GLY A 222 -1.97 2.13 22.98
C GLY A 222 -2.84 2.75 24.08
N ASP A 223 -2.71 4.07 24.30
CA ASP A 223 -3.55 4.81 25.26
C ASP A 223 -4.81 5.33 24.59
N LYS A 224 -4.68 5.75 23.32
CA LYS A 224 -5.80 6.26 22.50
C LYS A 224 -5.48 6.13 21.00
N LEU A 225 -6.49 6.42 20.18
CA LEU A 225 -6.28 6.68 18.75
C LEU A 225 -5.60 8.04 18.56
N ALA A 226 -4.79 8.14 17.53
CA ALA A 226 -4.27 9.41 17.05
C ALA A 226 -5.41 10.27 16.50
N ASP A 227 -5.32 11.56 16.71
CA ASP A 227 -6.39 12.50 16.35
C ASP A 227 -6.63 12.55 14.83
N PHE A 228 -5.65 12.23 14.01
CA PHE A 228 -5.75 12.12 12.56
C PHE A 228 -6.36 10.80 12.04
N SER A 229 -6.71 9.86 12.94
CA SER A 229 -7.28 8.57 12.52
C SER A 229 -8.71 8.76 12.04
N VAL A 230 -9.01 8.21 10.86
CA VAL A 230 -10.37 8.21 10.31
C VAL A 230 -11.30 7.34 11.17
N SER A 231 -12.51 7.81 11.43
CA SER A 231 -13.52 7.02 12.15
C SER A 231 -14.20 5.98 11.23
N PRO A 232 -14.81 4.94 11.79
CA PRO A 232 -15.57 3.96 10.99
C PRO A 232 -16.70 4.59 10.19
N GLU A 233 -17.39 5.58 10.75
CA GLU A 233 -18.48 6.31 10.11
C GLU A 233 -17.98 7.17 8.94
N GLN A 234 -16.92 7.94 9.16
CA GLN A 234 -16.29 8.73 8.10
C GLN A 234 -15.82 7.83 6.95
N TRP A 235 -15.17 6.71 7.28
CA TRP A 235 -14.69 5.78 6.27
C TRP A 235 -15.81 5.18 5.43
N GLY A 236 -16.90 4.72 6.05
CA GLY A 236 -18.07 4.21 5.35
C GLY A 236 -18.73 5.25 4.44
N ASN A 237 -18.94 6.45 4.94
CA ASN A 237 -19.52 7.56 4.18
C ASN A 237 -18.61 7.98 3.01
N PHE A 238 -17.30 8.09 3.26
CA PHE A 238 -16.30 8.42 2.22
C PHE A 238 -16.37 7.41 1.08
N LEU A 239 -16.34 6.12 1.40
CA LEU A 239 -16.35 5.07 0.38
C LEU A 239 -17.65 5.03 -0.41
N CYS A 240 -18.81 5.11 0.26
CA CYS A 240 -20.11 5.07 -0.41
C CYS A 240 -20.30 6.28 -1.34
N THR A 241 -19.99 7.48 -0.86
CA THR A 241 -20.16 8.71 -1.66
C THR A 241 -19.23 8.74 -2.87
N LEU A 242 -17.97 8.35 -2.68
CA LEU A 242 -17.01 8.29 -3.77
C LEU A 242 -17.37 7.21 -4.78
N PHE A 243 -17.84 6.04 -4.31
CA PHE A 243 -18.31 4.96 -5.17
C PHE A 243 -19.52 5.39 -6.02
N ASP A 244 -20.46 6.11 -5.43
CA ASP A 244 -21.65 6.61 -6.14
C ASP A 244 -21.30 7.52 -7.31
N GLU A 245 -20.30 8.37 -7.15
CA GLU A 245 -19.79 9.21 -8.24
C GLU A 245 -19.08 8.37 -9.30
N TRP A 246 -18.17 7.50 -8.87
CA TRP A 246 -17.37 6.66 -9.75
C TRP A 246 -18.24 5.68 -10.56
N VAL A 247 -19.21 4.98 -9.92
CA VAL A 247 -20.01 3.96 -10.59
C VAL A 247 -20.96 4.52 -11.64
N ARG A 248 -21.33 5.80 -11.52
CA ARG A 248 -22.20 6.49 -12.48
C ARG A 248 -21.46 7.06 -13.68
N ASN A 249 -20.17 7.40 -13.50
CA ASN A 249 -19.47 8.25 -14.46
C ASN A 249 -18.16 7.68 -15.00
N ASP A 250 -17.44 6.86 -14.22
CA ASP A 250 -16.01 6.71 -14.41
C ASP A 250 -15.52 5.25 -14.51
N VAL A 251 -16.42 4.25 -14.49
CA VAL A 251 -16.04 2.83 -14.59
C VAL A 251 -15.33 2.56 -15.92
N GLY A 252 -14.09 2.05 -15.84
CA GLY A 252 -13.25 1.79 -17.03
C GLY A 252 -12.46 3.00 -17.53
N THR A 253 -12.57 4.16 -16.87
CA THR A 253 -11.80 5.38 -17.19
C THR A 253 -10.89 5.78 -16.05
N TYR A 254 -11.41 5.77 -14.82
CA TYR A 254 -10.63 5.96 -13.60
C TYR A 254 -10.62 4.68 -12.79
N PHE A 255 -9.45 4.25 -12.37
CA PHE A 255 -9.21 3.00 -11.66
C PHE A 255 -8.91 3.30 -10.20
N ILE A 256 -9.81 2.86 -9.33
CA ILE A 256 -9.67 3.00 -7.87
C ILE A 256 -9.34 1.63 -7.32
N GLN A 257 -8.11 1.43 -6.88
CA GLN A 257 -7.58 0.12 -6.48
C GLN A 257 -8.50 -0.64 -5.51
N LEU A 258 -9.12 0.07 -4.55
CA LEU A 258 -10.03 -0.56 -3.59
C LEU A 258 -11.31 -1.08 -4.25
N PHE A 259 -11.88 -0.33 -5.20
CA PHE A 259 -13.10 -0.74 -5.90
C PHE A 259 -12.84 -1.88 -6.87
N ASP A 260 -11.72 -1.81 -7.61
CA ASP A 260 -11.29 -2.90 -8.49
C ASP A 260 -10.99 -4.18 -7.69
N SER A 261 -10.34 -4.05 -6.53
CA SER A 261 -10.08 -5.19 -5.64
C SER A 261 -11.36 -5.76 -5.01
N THR A 262 -12.36 -4.90 -4.75
CA THR A 262 -13.68 -5.33 -4.31
C THR A 262 -14.36 -6.15 -5.41
N LEU A 263 -14.38 -5.65 -6.65
CA LEU A 263 -14.95 -6.38 -7.78
C LEU A 263 -14.22 -7.71 -8.03
N ALA A 264 -12.89 -7.73 -7.89
CA ALA A 264 -12.12 -8.97 -8.01
C ALA A 264 -12.60 -10.04 -7.00
N ASN A 265 -12.82 -9.66 -5.74
CA ASN A 265 -13.40 -10.57 -4.75
C ASN A 265 -14.82 -11.02 -5.11
N TRP A 266 -15.65 -10.14 -5.69
CA TRP A 266 -17.00 -10.48 -6.15
C TRP A 266 -17.02 -11.53 -7.28
N VAL A 267 -16.02 -11.50 -8.16
CA VAL A 267 -15.88 -12.51 -9.23
C VAL A 267 -15.09 -13.75 -8.81
N GLY A 268 -14.58 -13.79 -7.59
CA GLY A 268 -13.79 -14.90 -7.04
C GLY A 268 -12.31 -14.87 -7.40
N GLU A 269 -11.82 -13.74 -7.89
CA GLU A 269 -10.42 -13.52 -8.25
C GLU A 269 -9.60 -12.96 -7.07
N GLN A 270 -8.28 -12.98 -7.21
CA GLN A 270 -7.38 -12.41 -6.19
C GLN A 270 -7.46 -10.89 -6.20
N PRO A 271 -7.75 -10.23 -5.07
CA PRO A 271 -7.75 -8.78 -5.01
C PRO A 271 -6.34 -8.22 -5.18
N GLY A 272 -6.24 -7.07 -5.84
CA GLY A 272 -4.98 -6.36 -6.03
C GLY A 272 -4.40 -5.76 -4.75
N VAL A 273 -5.19 -5.69 -3.67
CA VAL A 273 -4.79 -5.16 -2.36
C VAL A 273 -4.82 -6.25 -1.29
N CYS A 274 -3.71 -6.38 -0.54
CA CYS A 274 -3.55 -7.44 0.45
C CYS A 274 -4.53 -7.32 1.65
N SER A 275 -5.04 -6.12 1.94
CA SER A 275 -6.01 -5.91 3.01
C SER A 275 -7.31 -6.68 2.76
N LEU A 276 -7.77 -6.78 1.51
CA LEU A 276 -8.95 -7.54 1.13
C LEU A 276 -8.66 -9.00 0.76
N ALA A 277 -7.40 -9.44 0.76
CA ALA A 277 -7.05 -10.84 0.50
C ALA A 277 -7.31 -11.73 1.72
N LYS A 278 -7.59 -13.00 1.47
CA LYS A 278 -7.87 -14.01 2.51
C LYS A 278 -6.72 -14.21 3.49
N THR A 279 -5.48 -14.13 3.00
CA THR A 279 -4.26 -14.31 3.79
C THR A 279 -3.30 -13.17 3.58
N CYS A 280 -2.40 -12.96 4.55
CA CYS A 280 -1.25 -12.04 4.48
C CYS A 280 0.06 -12.78 4.11
N GLY A 281 1.20 -12.14 4.37
CA GLY A 281 2.52 -12.76 4.31
C GLY A 281 3.11 -12.94 2.91
N HIS A 282 2.45 -12.41 1.88
CA HIS A 282 2.93 -12.48 0.49
C HIS A 282 3.89 -11.35 0.12
N ALA A 283 3.86 -10.26 0.87
CA ALA A 283 4.67 -9.07 0.65
C ALA A 283 5.54 -8.80 1.88
N GLY A 284 6.80 -9.22 1.82
CA GLY A 284 7.81 -8.88 2.81
C GLY A 284 8.45 -7.52 2.53
N VAL A 285 9.31 -7.09 3.42
CA VAL A 285 10.11 -5.87 3.24
C VAL A 285 11.56 -6.12 3.64
N ILE A 286 12.50 -5.60 2.85
CA ILE A 286 13.92 -5.58 3.18
C ILE A 286 14.39 -4.17 3.50
N GLU A 287 15.02 -4.02 4.65
CA GLU A 287 15.60 -2.77 5.11
C GLU A 287 16.99 -2.52 4.54
N PHE A 288 17.46 -1.29 4.67
CA PHE A 288 18.77 -0.81 4.19
C PHE A 288 19.97 -1.61 4.71
N ASN A 289 19.81 -2.35 5.81
CA ASN A 289 20.86 -3.18 6.44
C ASN A 289 20.71 -4.69 6.14
N GLY A 290 19.73 -5.06 5.29
CA GLY A 290 19.48 -6.44 4.91
C GLY A 290 18.52 -7.20 5.83
N ASP A 291 17.98 -6.57 6.86
CA ASP A 291 16.93 -7.17 7.69
C ASP A 291 15.64 -7.32 6.90
N VAL A 292 15.02 -8.49 7.00
CA VAL A 292 13.77 -8.82 6.31
C VAL A 292 12.66 -8.99 7.34
N TYR A 293 11.52 -8.37 7.07
CA TYR A 293 10.33 -8.41 7.92
C TYR A 293 9.11 -8.94 7.18
N SER A 294 8.14 -9.42 7.94
CA SER A 294 6.92 -10.08 7.43
C SER A 294 6.07 -9.18 6.54
N CYS A 295 6.03 -7.88 6.82
CA CYS A 295 5.20 -6.90 6.11
C CYS A 295 5.70 -5.47 6.42
N ASP A 296 5.42 -4.51 5.53
CA ASP A 296 5.76 -3.11 5.71
C ASP A 296 5.14 -2.45 6.96
N HIS A 297 3.89 -2.80 7.27
CA HIS A 297 3.24 -2.35 8.51
C HIS A 297 3.77 -3.03 9.78
N PHE A 298 4.50 -4.12 9.63
CA PHE A 298 5.00 -4.94 10.74
C PHE A 298 6.53 -4.94 10.82
N VAL A 299 7.17 -3.80 10.52
CA VAL A 299 8.61 -3.60 10.73
C VAL A 299 8.85 -3.36 12.22
N PHE A 300 8.91 -4.45 12.98
CA PHE A 300 9.20 -4.50 14.42
C PHE A 300 10.00 -5.76 14.73
N PRO A 301 10.79 -5.80 15.82
CA PRO A 301 11.65 -6.95 16.14
C PRO A 301 10.90 -8.28 16.16
N GLU A 302 9.65 -8.27 16.64
CA GLU A 302 8.79 -9.45 16.73
C GLU A 302 8.38 -10.02 15.37
N PHE A 303 8.51 -9.27 14.30
CA PHE A 303 8.15 -9.68 12.94
C PHE A 303 9.34 -9.77 12.00
N LYS A 304 10.56 -9.70 12.55
CA LYS A 304 11.79 -9.89 11.78
C LYS A 304 11.96 -11.36 11.43
N LEU A 305 12.11 -11.66 10.15
CA LEU A 305 12.31 -13.01 9.61
C LEU A 305 13.78 -13.43 9.64
N GLY A 306 14.68 -12.49 9.50
CA GLY A 306 16.12 -12.70 9.48
C GLY A 306 16.86 -11.57 8.79
N ASN A 307 18.09 -11.86 8.34
CA ASN A 307 18.91 -10.95 7.56
C ASN A 307 19.41 -11.68 6.31
N ILE A 308 19.42 -10.99 5.16
CA ILE A 308 19.81 -11.58 3.86
C ILE A 308 21.28 -12.06 3.84
N HIS A 309 22.13 -11.57 4.74
CA HIS A 309 23.50 -12.06 4.89
C HIS A 309 23.58 -13.45 5.54
N GLU A 310 22.55 -13.83 6.29
CA GLU A 310 22.49 -15.08 7.06
C GLU A 310 21.59 -16.14 6.43
N LYS A 311 20.48 -15.70 5.80
CA LYS A 311 19.46 -16.56 5.20
C LYS A 311 19.07 -16.02 3.85
N THR A 312 18.68 -16.89 2.93
CA THR A 312 18.12 -16.48 1.64
C THR A 312 16.72 -15.87 1.79
N LEU A 313 16.31 -15.04 0.84
CA LEU A 313 14.94 -14.49 0.79
C LEU A 313 13.90 -15.62 0.77
N VAL A 314 14.18 -16.71 0.06
CA VAL A 314 13.31 -17.88 -0.02
C VAL A 314 13.12 -18.54 1.36
N GLU A 315 14.22 -18.80 2.10
CA GLU A 315 14.14 -19.38 3.44
C GLU A 315 13.33 -18.49 4.41
N MET A 316 13.45 -17.19 4.29
CA MET A 316 12.73 -16.23 5.14
C MET A 316 11.25 -16.14 4.77
N MET A 317 10.94 -15.91 3.49
CA MET A 317 9.57 -15.65 3.04
C MET A 317 8.69 -16.92 2.98
N TYR A 318 9.29 -18.10 2.90
CA TYR A 318 8.57 -19.38 2.97
C TYR A 318 8.76 -20.12 4.32
N SER A 319 9.32 -19.43 5.33
CA SER A 319 9.43 -20.00 6.68
C SER A 319 8.06 -20.31 7.29
N GLU A 320 8.02 -21.29 8.20
CA GLU A 320 6.80 -21.60 8.98
C GLU A 320 6.26 -20.36 9.72
N ARG A 321 7.17 -19.50 10.20
CA ARG A 321 6.82 -18.24 10.86
C ARG A 321 6.09 -17.28 9.92
N GLN A 322 6.57 -17.11 8.68
CA GLN A 322 5.92 -16.23 7.70
C GLN A 322 4.59 -16.81 7.22
N GLN A 323 4.52 -18.14 7.07
CA GLN A 323 3.28 -18.82 6.73
C GLN A 323 2.23 -18.66 7.85
N ALA A 324 2.64 -18.85 9.11
CA ALA A 324 1.76 -18.63 10.27
C ALA A 324 1.25 -17.19 10.31
N PHE A 325 2.14 -16.20 10.17
CA PHE A 325 1.77 -14.78 10.08
C PHE A 325 0.71 -14.53 8.99
N GLY A 326 0.88 -15.14 7.83
CA GLY A 326 -0.07 -15.00 6.72
C GLY A 326 -1.42 -15.63 7.01
N GLN A 327 -1.42 -16.83 7.57
CA GLN A 327 -2.62 -17.61 7.88
C GLN A 327 -3.40 -17.06 9.08
N ASP A 328 -2.71 -16.42 10.02
CA ASP A 328 -3.34 -15.83 11.20
C ASP A 328 -4.37 -14.76 10.84
N LYS A 329 -4.20 -14.11 9.67
CA LYS A 329 -5.23 -13.20 9.16
C LYS A 329 -6.62 -13.83 9.10
N GLN A 330 -6.72 -15.08 8.69
CA GLN A 330 -7.98 -15.82 8.63
C GLN A 330 -8.29 -16.56 9.94
N ARG A 331 -7.27 -17.15 10.58
CA ARG A 331 -7.46 -18.00 11.77
C ARG A 331 -7.93 -17.23 13.01
N THR A 332 -7.56 -15.94 13.11
CA THR A 332 -7.86 -15.08 14.26
C THR A 332 -9.11 -14.22 14.07
N LEU A 333 -9.93 -14.51 13.06
CA LEU A 333 -11.19 -13.80 12.85
C LEU A 333 -12.17 -14.12 13.98
N PRO A 334 -12.81 -13.11 14.62
CA PRO A 334 -13.86 -13.34 15.57
C PRO A 334 -15.10 -13.95 14.88
N LYS A 335 -15.97 -14.58 15.67
CA LYS A 335 -17.19 -15.24 15.19
C LYS A 335 -18.06 -14.29 14.34
N GLN A 336 -18.21 -13.04 14.76
CA GLN A 336 -18.92 -12.00 14.00
C GLN A 336 -18.40 -11.87 12.56
N CYS A 337 -17.08 -11.96 12.34
CA CYS A 337 -16.51 -11.93 10.99
C CYS A 337 -16.75 -13.23 10.22
N GLN A 338 -16.68 -14.38 10.92
CA GLN A 338 -16.87 -15.70 10.28
C GLN A 338 -18.29 -15.89 9.78
N GLU A 339 -19.28 -15.30 10.46
CA GLU A 339 -20.70 -15.34 10.13
C GLU A 339 -21.16 -14.17 9.24
N CYS A 340 -20.25 -13.23 8.91
CA CYS A 340 -20.57 -12.04 8.12
C CYS A 340 -20.80 -12.41 6.64
N GLU A 341 -21.90 -11.92 6.08
CA GLU A 341 -22.26 -12.10 4.68
C GLU A 341 -21.22 -11.55 3.68
N PHE A 342 -20.43 -10.53 4.12
CA PHE A 342 -19.35 -9.91 3.32
C PHE A 342 -17.97 -10.46 3.65
N LEU A 343 -17.85 -11.59 4.35
CA LEU A 343 -16.55 -12.16 4.66
C LEU A 343 -15.71 -12.40 3.39
N PHE A 344 -16.35 -12.85 2.31
CA PHE A 344 -15.69 -13.12 1.02
C PHE A 344 -15.02 -11.89 0.41
N ALA A 345 -15.58 -10.70 0.65
CA ALA A 345 -15.09 -9.43 0.14
C ALA A 345 -14.11 -8.74 1.09
N CYS A 346 -14.41 -8.74 2.39
CA CYS A 346 -13.66 -8.06 3.44
C CYS A 346 -12.46 -8.86 3.95
N ASN A 347 -12.63 -10.18 4.15
CA ASN A 347 -11.64 -11.06 4.78
C ASN A 347 -11.06 -10.51 6.10
N GLY A 348 -11.88 -9.69 6.84
CA GLY A 348 -11.50 -9.04 8.09
C GLY A 348 -10.47 -7.93 7.94
N GLU A 349 -10.16 -7.49 6.75
CA GLU A 349 -9.25 -6.41 6.38
C GLU A 349 -7.84 -6.58 7.00
N CYS A 350 -7.04 -5.52 7.16
CA CYS A 350 -5.66 -5.59 7.65
C CYS A 350 -5.58 -5.94 9.14
N PRO A 351 -4.81 -6.97 9.53
CA PRO A 351 -4.62 -7.31 10.95
C PRO A 351 -4.10 -6.18 11.82
N LYS A 352 -3.39 -5.20 11.25
CA LYS A 352 -2.93 -4.00 11.94
C LYS A 352 -4.08 -3.26 12.64
N ASN A 353 -5.25 -3.22 12.00
CA ASN A 353 -6.42 -2.47 12.47
C ASN A 353 -7.40 -3.35 13.29
N ARG A 354 -7.06 -4.59 13.63
CA ARG A 354 -7.93 -5.55 14.35
C ARG A 354 -7.75 -5.44 15.87
N PHE A 355 -8.06 -4.31 16.44
CA PHE A 355 -7.98 -4.07 17.88
C PHE A 355 -9.32 -3.73 18.53
N ALA A 356 -10.40 -3.69 17.76
CA ALA A 356 -11.75 -3.51 18.29
C ALA A 356 -12.30 -4.83 18.86
N ILE A 357 -13.36 -4.68 19.66
CA ILE A 357 -14.07 -5.77 20.33
C ILE A 357 -15.45 -5.88 19.68
N THR A 358 -15.90 -7.10 19.43
CA THR A 358 -17.24 -7.36 18.92
C THR A 358 -18.32 -7.03 19.95
N SER A 359 -19.58 -6.97 19.53
CA SER A 359 -20.72 -6.79 20.44
C SER A 359 -20.86 -7.90 21.49
N GLU A 360 -20.31 -9.09 21.20
CA GLU A 360 -20.29 -10.25 22.11
C GLU A 360 -19.03 -10.30 23.00
N GLY A 361 -18.13 -9.30 22.90
CA GLY A 361 -16.93 -9.21 23.72
C GLY A 361 -15.70 -9.92 23.16
N GLU A 362 -15.75 -10.46 21.94
CA GLU A 362 -14.58 -11.08 21.30
C GLU A 362 -13.59 -10.03 20.76
N PRO A 363 -12.27 -10.19 21.00
CA PRO A 363 -11.25 -9.32 20.44
C PRO A 363 -10.97 -9.65 18.96
N GLY A 364 -10.28 -8.73 18.27
CA GLY A 364 -9.78 -8.98 16.91
C GLY A 364 -10.69 -8.50 15.80
N LEU A 365 -11.73 -7.73 16.12
CA LEU A 365 -12.55 -7.04 15.12
C LEU A 365 -11.74 -5.86 14.53
N ASN A 366 -11.84 -5.67 13.23
CA ASN A 366 -11.26 -4.49 12.59
C ASN A 366 -11.97 -3.22 13.08
N TYR A 367 -11.21 -2.20 13.44
CA TYR A 367 -11.73 -0.93 13.92
C TYR A 367 -12.70 -0.28 12.91
N LEU A 368 -12.41 -0.38 11.63
CA LEU A 368 -13.21 0.18 10.54
C LEU A 368 -14.34 -0.76 10.07
N CYS A 369 -14.60 -1.87 10.79
CA CYS A 369 -15.58 -2.89 10.39
C CYS A 369 -16.94 -2.29 10.01
N LYS A 370 -17.48 -1.36 10.83
CA LYS A 370 -18.77 -0.71 10.57
C LYS A 370 -18.78 0.04 9.23
N GLY A 371 -17.70 0.75 8.91
CA GLY A 371 -17.56 1.48 7.64
C GLY A 371 -17.45 0.55 6.44
N TYR A 372 -16.65 -0.52 6.56
CA TYR A 372 -16.56 -1.53 5.49
C TYR A 372 -17.87 -2.28 5.28
N HIS A 373 -18.57 -2.64 6.36
CA HIS A 373 -19.88 -3.29 6.26
C HIS A 373 -20.91 -2.39 5.56
N GLN A 374 -20.96 -1.10 5.93
CA GLN A 374 -21.78 -0.10 5.25
C GLN A 374 -21.43 -0.05 3.76
N PHE A 375 -20.15 0.04 3.42
CA PHE A 375 -19.68 0.11 2.04
C PHE A 375 -20.06 -1.14 1.23
N PHE A 376 -19.74 -2.35 1.71
CA PHE A 376 -20.04 -3.57 0.97
C PHE A 376 -21.54 -3.78 0.76
N ASN A 377 -22.37 -3.45 1.76
CA ASN A 377 -23.81 -3.49 1.62
C ASN A 377 -24.32 -2.50 0.56
N HIS A 378 -23.76 -1.28 0.55
CA HIS A 378 -24.13 -0.23 -0.40
C HIS A 378 -23.77 -0.60 -1.84
N VAL A 379 -22.58 -1.15 -2.06
CA VAL A 379 -22.09 -1.45 -3.42
C VAL A 379 -22.56 -2.78 -3.97
N ALA A 380 -23.12 -3.67 -3.14
CA ALA A 380 -23.49 -5.04 -3.51
C ALA A 380 -24.33 -5.12 -4.83
N PRO A 381 -25.42 -4.36 -5.02
CA PRO A 381 -26.21 -4.47 -6.25
C PRO A 381 -25.42 -4.09 -7.50
N TYR A 382 -24.54 -3.12 -7.43
CA TYR A 382 -23.68 -2.67 -8.52
C TYR A 382 -22.57 -3.69 -8.81
N MET A 383 -21.94 -4.22 -7.75
CA MET A 383 -20.92 -5.26 -7.87
C MET A 383 -21.50 -6.55 -8.44
N ASP A 384 -22.72 -6.94 -8.05
CA ASP A 384 -23.43 -8.08 -8.61
C ASP A 384 -23.76 -7.89 -10.09
N TYR A 385 -24.12 -6.67 -10.50
CA TYR A 385 -24.33 -6.35 -11.92
C TYR A 385 -23.02 -6.46 -12.70
N MET A 386 -21.95 -5.80 -12.25
CA MET A 386 -20.64 -5.82 -12.89
C MET A 386 -20.06 -7.24 -12.97
N ARG A 387 -20.27 -8.05 -11.92
CA ARG A 387 -19.90 -9.47 -11.92
C ARG A 387 -20.62 -10.24 -13.03
N ARG A 388 -21.94 -10.04 -13.20
CA ARG A 388 -22.70 -10.71 -14.27
C ARG A 388 -22.19 -10.30 -15.65
N GLU A 389 -21.86 -9.04 -15.85
CA GLU A 389 -21.27 -8.56 -17.09
C GLU A 389 -19.93 -9.26 -17.38
N LEU A 390 -19.02 -9.27 -16.41
CA LEU A 390 -17.72 -9.93 -16.56
C LEU A 390 -17.82 -11.43 -16.82
N LEU A 391 -18.72 -12.14 -16.13
CA LEU A 391 -18.95 -13.58 -16.35
C LEU A 391 -19.57 -13.86 -17.73
N ALA A 392 -20.22 -12.87 -18.34
CA ALA A 392 -20.76 -12.94 -19.68
C ALA A 392 -19.82 -12.33 -20.74
N GLU A 393 -18.54 -12.11 -20.39
CA GLU A 393 -17.50 -11.50 -21.24
C GLU A 393 -17.89 -10.11 -21.78
N ARG A 394 -18.66 -9.35 -21.00
CA ARG A 394 -19.05 -7.98 -21.30
C ARG A 394 -18.36 -6.97 -20.37
N PRO A 395 -18.20 -5.71 -20.82
CA PRO A 395 -17.55 -4.68 -20.00
C PRO A 395 -18.33 -4.39 -18.71
N PRO A 396 -17.65 -4.31 -17.55
CA PRO A 396 -18.31 -3.91 -16.29
C PRO A 396 -18.84 -2.47 -16.33
N SER A 397 -18.31 -1.62 -17.23
CA SER A 397 -18.78 -0.24 -17.47
C SER A 397 -20.24 -0.15 -17.97
N ASN A 398 -20.84 -1.25 -18.40
CA ASN A 398 -22.28 -1.31 -18.73
C ASN A 398 -23.16 -0.94 -17.53
N VAL A 399 -22.64 -1.03 -16.30
CA VAL A 399 -23.34 -0.57 -15.08
C VAL A 399 -23.76 0.88 -15.17
N MET A 400 -22.98 1.76 -15.79
CA MET A 400 -23.31 3.18 -15.97
C MET A 400 -24.56 3.37 -16.83
N GLU A 401 -24.75 2.54 -17.85
CA GLU A 401 -25.94 2.57 -18.71
C GLU A 401 -27.16 2.02 -17.96
N ALA A 402 -26.99 0.92 -17.21
CA ALA A 402 -28.06 0.34 -16.40
C ALA A 402 -28.59 1.33 -15.36
N ILE A 403 -27.70 2.06 -14.67
CA ILE A 403 -28.09 3.13 -13.74
C ILE A 403 -28.89 4.23 -14.45
N ARG A 404 -28.43 4.69 -15.63
CA ARG A 404 -29.16 5.72 -16.40
C ARG A 404 -30.54 5.29 -16.86
N LYS A 405 -30.75 3.99 -17.06
CA LYS A 405 -32.05 3.39 -17.41
C LYS A 405 -32.94 3.13 -16.19
N GLY A 406 -32.45 3.29 -14.98
CA GLY A 406 -33.16 2.99 -13.74
C GLY A 406 -33.33 1.48 -13.48
N GLU A 407 -32.40 0.67 -13.95
CA GLU A 407 -32.35 -0.79 -13.74
C GLU A 407 -31.60 -1.13 -12.42
N LEU A 408 -30.90 -0.13 -11.85
CA LEU A 408 -30.12 -0.19 -10.58
C LEU A 408 -30.35 1.04 -9.74
#